data_056763f2dba04783644ce4f4d6974d61
#
_entry.id   056763f2dba04783644ce4f4d6974d61
#
_cell.length_a   1.000
_cell.length_b   1.000
_cell.length_c   1.000
_cell.angle_alpha   90.00
_cell.angle_beta   90.00
_cell.angle_gamma   90.00
#
_symmetry.space_group_name_H-M   'P 1'
#
loop_
_entity.id
_entity.type
_entity.pdbx_description
1 polymer ?
#
loop_
_entity_poly.entity_id
_entity_poly.type
_entity_poly.pdbx_seq_one_letter_code
_entity_poly.pdbx_strand_id
1 'polypeptide(L)'
;MPEVSPTLKLRDSDIIKDKKKEINILSLSVIRRDGSITPFKSDKISNAIKKAFLAQTKIRNNKDKDKEQKDNIHRTVDGLTNKVVAALTRRIADGDMIHIEDIQDQVELALMRDEHHKVARAYVLYREQRAASRYHTKKLKEQAGEKVSSMMVTK
;
A
#
# COMPACT_ATOMS: atom_id res chain seq x y z
N MET A 1 -39.63 33.85 -24.19
CA MET A 1 -39.52 32.95 -23.02
C MET A 1 -38.05 32.78 -22.73
N PRO A 2 -37.56 33.28 -21.63
CA PRO A 2 -36.20 32.96 -21.26
C PRO A 2 -36.18 31.49 -20.88
N GLU A 3 -35.56 30.65 -21.67
CA GLU A 3 -35.19 29.33 -21.27
C GLU A 3 -34.15 29.44 -20.15
N VAL A 4 -34.57 29.14 -18.96
CA VAL A 4 -33.65 28.94 -17.85
C VAL A 4 -32.81 27.72 -18.23
N SER A 5 -31.58 27.95 -18.67
CA SER A 5 -30.62 26.86 -18.80
C SER A 5 -30.61 26.05 -17.50
N PRO A 6 -30.79 24.74 -17.57
CA PRO A 6 -30.73 23.94 -16.36
C PRO A 6 -29.36 24.12 -15.77
N THR A 7 -29.28 24.87 -14.68
CA THR A 7 -28.12 24.76 -13.78
C THR A 7 -27.92 23.28 -13.50
N LEU A 8 -26.79 22.77 -13.88
CA LEU A 8 -26.32 21.44 -13.52
C LEU A 8 -26.30 21.34 -11.97
N LYS A 9 -27.49 21.16 -11.41
CA LYS A 9 -27.59 20.69 -10.04
C LYS A 9 -27.12 19.23 -10.06
N LEU A 10 -25.93 19.00 -9.53
CA LEU A 10 -25.50 17.68 -9.16
C LEU A 10 -26.66 17.01 -8.43
N ARG A 11 -27.17 15.93 -8.99
CA ARG A 11 -28.26 15.19 -8.36
C ARG A 11 -27.80 14.76 -6.99
N ASP A 12 -28.65 14.87 -6.00
CA ASP A 12 -28.34 14.41 -4.63
C ASP A 12 -27.81 12.97 -4.60
N SER A 13 -28.20 12.14 -5.57
CA SER A 13 -27.66 10.80 -5.78
C SER A 13 -26.16 10.76 -6.13
N ASP A 14 -25.62 11.75 -6.80
CA ASP A 14 -24.21 11.80 -7.17
C ASP A 14 -23.35 12.24 -5.97
N ILE A 15 -23.87 13.18 -5.19
CA ILE A 15 -23.25 13.63 -3.93
C ILE A 15 -23.24 12.50 -2.90
N ILE A 16 -24.29 11.70 -2.84
CA ILE A 16 -24.39 10.55 -1.94
C ILE A 16 -23.42 9.44 -2.37
N LYS A 17 -23.23 9.23 -3.67
CA LYS A 17 -22.27 8.25 -4.20
C LYS A 17 -20.83 8.63 -3.85
N ASP A 18 -20.47 9.90 -3.96
CA ASP A 18 -19.12 10.37 -3.61
C ASP A 18 -18.85 10.26 -2.10
N LYS A 19 -19.81 10.64 -1.26
CA LYS A 19 -19.71 10.45 0.19
C LYS A 19 -19.66 8.98 0.60
N LYS A 20 -20.43 8.12 -0.06
CA LYS A 20 -20.39 6.68 0.19
C LYS A 20 -19.07 6.07 -0.25
N LYS A 21 -18.44 6.60 -1.29
CA LYS A 21 -17.11 6.21 -1.76
C LYS A 21 -16.02 6.60 -0.76
N GLU A 22 -16.07 7.81 -0.19
CA GLU A 22 -15.15 8.27 0.86
C GLU A 22 -15.29 7.45 2.15
N ILE A 23 -16.52 7.16 2.56
CA ILE A 23 -16.81 6.34 3.74
C ILE A 23 -16.27 4.92 3.58
N ASN A 24 -16.35 4.36 2.37
CA ASN A 24 -15.82 3.02 2.10
C ASN A 24 -14.30 2.95 2.18
N ILE A 25 -13.58 4.02 1.83
CA ILE A 25 -12.12 4.08 1.97
C ILE A 25 -11.69 4.05 3.45
N LEU A 26 -12.42 4.78 4.30
CA LEU A 26 -12.15 4.84 5.73
C LEU A 26 -12.51 3.56 6.48
N SER A 27 -13.48 2.79 5.97
CA SER A 27 -13.93 1.52 6.56
C SER A 27 -13.31 0.28 5.92
N LEU A 28 -12.38 0.47 5.00
CA LEU A 28 -11.75 -0.60 4.26
C LEU A 28 -10.90 -1.48 5.17
N SER A 29 -11.13 -2.77 5.10
CA SER A 29 -10.37 -3.79 5.82
C SER A 29 -9.52 -4.62 4.88
N VAL A 30 -8.34 -4.99 5.35
CA VAL A 30 -7.37 -5.81 4.60
C VAL A 30 -7.17 -7.13 5.33
N ILE A 31 -7.24 -8.21 4.58
CA ILE A 31 -6.94 -9.56 5.08
C ILE A 31 -5.42 -9.77 5.00
N ARG A 32 -4.81 -10.05 6.13
CA ARG A 32 -3.38 -10.37 6.23
C ARG A 32 -3.13 -11.84 5.87
N ARG A 33 -1.86 -12.21 5.72
CA ARG A 33 -1.44 -13.56 5.38
C ARG A 33 -1.82 -14.61 6.41
N ASP A 34 -1.93 -14.22 7.68
CA ASP A 34 -2.38 -15.07 8.78
C ASP A 34 -3.92 -15.17 8.91
N GLY A 35 -4.65 -14.54 8.00
CA GLY A 35 -6.10 -14.46 8.02
C GLY A 35 -6.69 -13.37 8.91
N SER A 36 -5.86 -12.65 9.67
CA SER A 36 -6.31 -11.53 10.50
C SER A 36 -6.75 -10.35 9.64
N ILE A 37 -7.74 -9.62 10.15
CA ILE A 37 -8.30 -8.44 9.47
C ILE A 37 -7.75 -7.18 10.14
N THR A 38 -7.20 -6.27 9.33
CA THR A 38 -6.67 -4.99 9.80
C THR A 38 -7.26 -3.84 9.00
N PRO A 39 -7.44 -2.66 9.60
CA PRO A 39 -7.88 -1.49 8.85
C PRO A 39 -6.85 -1.10 7.80
N PHE A 40 -7.34 -0.66 6.65
CA PHE A 40 -6.51 -0.14 5.57
C PHE A 40 -5.88 1.20 5.97
N LYS A 41 -4.59 1.33 5.70
CA LYS A 41 -3.85 2.59 5.90
C LYS A 41 -3.02 2.90 4.67
N SER A 42 -3.38 3.96 3.96
CA SER A 42 -2.66 4.44 2.78
C SER A 42 -1.22 4.84 3.09
N ASP A 43 -0.95 5.31 4.31
CA ASP A 43 0.39 5.68 4.76
C ASP A 43 1.39 4.52 4.69
N LYS A 44 0.94 3.30 4.92
CA LYS A 44 1.80 2.11 4.78
C LYS A 44 2.26 1.89 3.34
N ILE A 45 1.37 2.13 2.38
CA ILE A 45 1.67 2.07 0.94
C ILE A 45 2.66 3.18 0.57
N SER A 46 2.36 4.40 0.95
CA SER A 46 3.21 5.56 0.71
C SER A 46 4.63 5.35 1.26
N ASN A 47 4.75 4.89 2.49
CA ASN A 47 6.05 4.61 3.11
C ASN A 47 6.82 3.48 2.41
N ALA A 48 6.15 2.43 1.96
CA ALA A 48 6.79 1.34 1.24
C ALA A 48 7.33 1.80 -0.13
N ILE A 49 6.55 2.56 -0.87
CA ILE A 49 6.96 3.15 -2.15
C ILE A 49 8.13 4.13 -1.94
N LYS A 50 8.04 5.00 -0.94
CA LYS A 50 9.10 5.95 -0.58
C LYS A 50 10.42 5.25 -0.27
N LYS A 51 10.40 4.16 0.50
CA LYS A 51 11.58 3.35 0.80
C LYS A 51 12.21 2.76 -0.45
N ALA A 52 11.41 2.29 -1.40
CA ALA A 52 11.89 1.77 -2.68
C ALA A 52 12.58 2.85 -3.53
N PHE A 53 12.01 4.05 -3.59
CA PHE A 53 12.65 5.21 -4.24
C PHE A 53 13.97 5.61 -3.59
N LEU A 54 13.99 5.68 -2.27
CA LEU A 54 15.20 6.04 -1.51
C LEU A 54 16.30 4.99 -1.66
N ALA A 55 15.97 3.71 -1.75
CA ALA A 55 16.93 2.64 -2.01
C ALA A 55 17.61 2.81 -3.37
N GLN A 56 16.88 3.28 -4.38
CA GLN A 56 17.43 3.58 -5.70
C GLN A 56 18.30 4.83 -5.73
N THR A 57 17.95 5.85 -4.94
CA THR A 57 18.69 7.13 -4.93
C THR A 57 19.98 7.06 -4.11
N LYS A 58 20.09 6.19 -3.12
CA LYS A 58 21.30 5.98 -2.33
C LYS A 58 22.52 5.54 -3.17
N ILE A 59 22.30 5.02 -4.36
CA ILE A 59 23.35 4.59 -5.29
C ILE A 59 23.99 5.80 -6.01
N ARG A 60 23.38 6.98 -5.94
CA ARG A 60 23.88 8.21 -6.57
C ARG A 60 24.23 9.26 -5.52
N ASN A 61 25.46 9.19 -5.00
CA ASN A 61 26.00 10.17 -4.06
C ASN A 61 26.25 11.54 -4.75
N ASN A 62 25.26 12.42 -4.72
CA ASN A 62 25.44 13.84 -5.04
C ASN A 62 24.69 14.69 -4.02
N LYS A 63 25.44 15.32 -3.12
CA LYS A 63 24.92 16.07 -1.97
C LYS A 63 24.13 17.35 -2.31
N ASP A 64 24.33 17.91 -3.50
CA ASP A 64 23.77 19.22 -3.85
C ASP A 64 22.37 19.21 -4.48
N LYS A 65 21.83 18.03 -4.80
CA LYS A 65 20.49 17.86 -5.38
C LYS A 65 19.46 17.26 -4.41
N ASP A 66 19.80 17.17 -3.14
CA ASP A 66 19.03 16.37 -2.18
C ASP A 66 17.62 16.89 -1.90
N LYS A 67 17.43 18.22 -1.89
CA LYS A 67 16.13 18.80 -1.50
C LYS A 67 15.10 18.72 -2.63
N GLU A 68 15.48 19.16 -3.82
CA GLU A 68 14.60 19.12 -5.00
C GLU A 68 14.26 17.67 -5.37
N GLN A 69 15.21 16.77 -5.24
CA GLN A 69 15.01 15.35 -5.49
C GLN A 69 14.09 14.71 -4.47
N LYS A 70 14.17 15.10 -3.19
CA LYS A 70 13.25 14.65 -2.13
C LYS A 70 11.83 15.12 -2.38
N ASP A 71 11.66 16.39 -2.75
CA ASP A 71 10.33 16.95 -3.05
C ASP A 71 9.72 16.30 -4.28
N ASN A 72 10.50 16.01 -5.29
CA ASN A 72 10.05 15.29 -6.49
C ASN A 72 9.65 13.84 -6.16
N ILE A 73 10.44 13.15 -5.36
CA ILE A 73 10.10 11.81 -4.86
C ILE A 73 8.78 11.85 -4.08
N HIS A 74 8.58 12.82 -3.21
CA HIS A 74 7.35 12.97 -2.44
C HIS A 74 6.11 13.08 -3.34
N ARG A 75 6.16 13.97 -4.34
CA ARG A 75 5.06 14.16 -5.30
C ARG A 75 4.77 12.88 -6.09
N THR A 76 5.82 12.20 -6.53
CA THR A 76 5.70 10.93 -7.27
C THR A 76 5.10 9.84 -6.40
N VAL A 77 5.54 9.73 -5.15
CA VAL A 77 5.02 8.75 -4.18
C VAL A 77 3.54 9.00 -3.89
N ASP A 78 3.15 10.25 -3.69
CA ASP A 78 1.74 10.62 -3.45
C ASP A 78 0.86 10.28 -4.66
N GLY A 79 1.31 10.60 -5.86
CA GLY A 79 0.62 10.27 -7.10
C GLY A 79 0.44 8.76 -7.29
N LEU A 80 1.49 7.97 -7.04
CA LEU A 80 1.45 6.51 -7.11
C LEU A 80 0.53 5.91 -6.04
N THR A 81 0.59 6.42 -4.82
CA THR A 81 -0.28 5.99 -3.72
C THR A 81 -1.75 6.23 -4.06
N ASN A 82 -2.08 7.39 -4.61
CA ASN A 82 -3.44 7.71 -5.04
C ASN A 82 -3.94 6.77 -6.15
N LYS A 83 -3.09 6.43 -7.10
CA LYS A 83 -3.42 5.45 -8.16
C LYS A 83 -3.71 4.06 -7.59
N VAL A 84 -2.90 3.60 -6.65
CA VAL A 84 -3.10 2.32 -5.97
C VAL A 84 -4.40 2.32 -5.17
N VAL A 85 -4.65 3.35 -4.38
CA VAL A 85 -5.89 3.50 -3.60
C VAL A 85 -7.12 3.53 -4.52
N ALA A 86 -7.06 4.24 -5.63
CA ALA A 86 -8.15 4.28 -6.61
C ALA A 86 -8.43 2.90 -7.24
N ALA A 87 -7.39 2.14 -7.57
CA ALA A 87 -7.53 0.79 -8.10
C ALA A 87 -8.15 -0.18 -7.08
N LEU A 88 -7.71 -0.11 -5.83
CA LEU A 88 -8.26 -0.91 -4.73
C LEU A 88 -9.72 -0.56 -4.44
N THR A 89 -10.06 0.72 -4.46
CA THR A 89 -11.43 1.20 -4.24
C THR A 89 -12.38 0.68 -5.32
N ARG A 90 -11.93 0.61 -6.57
CA ARG A 90 -12.72 0.02 -7.67
C ARG A 90 -13.00 -1.45 -7.45
N ARG A 91 -12.03 -2.23 -6.99
CA ARG A 91 -12.22 -3.65 -6.67
C ARG A 91 -13.22 -3.88 -5.55
N ILE A 92 -13.21 -3.04 -4.53
CA ILE A 92 -14.16 -3.11 -3.42
C ILE A 92 -15.57 -2.76 -3.87
N ALA A 93 -15.72 -1.76 -4.75
CA ALA A 93 -17.01 -1.41 -5.32
C ALA A 93 -17.66 -2.58 -6.07
N ASP A 94 -16.84 -3.49 -6.62
CA ASP A 94 -17.27 -4.74 -7.25
C ASP A 94 -17.55 -5.88 -6.24
N GLY A 95 -17.38 -5.62 -4.94
CA GLY A 95 -17.62 -6.58 -3.86
C GLY A 95 -16.45 -7.51 -3.53
N ASP A 96 -15.28 -7.24 -4.09
CA ASP A 96 -14.08 -8.03 -3.81
C ASP A 96 -13.53 -7.77 -2.41
N MET A 97 -13.05 -8.82 -1.77
CA MET A 97 -12.26 -8.71 -0.55
C MET A 97 -10.80 -8.41 -0.91
N ILE A 98 -10.15 -7.55 -0.14
CA ILE A 98 -8.77 -7.16 -0.38
C ILE A 98 -7.83 -7.91 0.54
N HIS A 99 -6.88 -8.64 -0.05
CA HIS A 99 -5.76 -9.25 0.62
C HIS A 99 -4.52 -8.36 0.56
N ILE A 100 -3.63 -8.50 1.52
CA ILE A 100 -2.37 -7.74 1.55
C ILE A 100 -1.55 -7.94 0.26
N GLU A 101 -1.62 -9.13 -0.32
CA GLU A 101 -0.92 -9.46 -1.57
C GLU A 101 -1.49 -8.70 -2.77
N ASP A 102 -2.80 -8.51 -2.82
CA ASP A 102 -3.45 -7.67 -3.85
C ASP A 102 -2.95 -6.23 -3.81
N ILE A 103 -2.75 -5.69 -2.62
CA ILE A 103 -2.18 -4.35 -2.43
C ILE A 103 -0.76 -4.30 -2.97
N GLN A 104 0.05 -5.29 -2.66
CA GLN A 104 1.44 -5.37 -3.11
C GLN A 104 1.53 -5.49 -4.64
N ASP A 105 0.67 -6.27 -5.25
CA ASP A 105 0.59 -6.42 -6.70
C ASP A 105 0.15 -5.12 -7.38
N GLN A 106 -0.78 -4.38 -6.80
CA GLN A 106 -1.21 -3.08 -7.31
C GLN A 106 -0.11 -2.02 -7.22
N VAL A 107 0.68 -2.02 -6.16
CA VAL A 107 1.84 -1.13 -6.01
C VAL A 107 2.88 -1.42 -7.10
N GLU A 108 3.23 -2.68 -7.30
CA GLU A 108 4.17 -3.10 -8.33
C GLU A 108 3.68 -2.71 -9.73
N LEU A 109 2.40 -2.96 -10.01
CA LEU A 109 1.78 -2.62 -11.28
C LEU A 109 1.76 -1.11 -11.54
N ALA A 110 1.47 -0.30 -10.53
CA ALA A 110 1.49 1.16 -10.64
C ALA A 110 2.90 1.69 -10.93
N LEU A 111 3.92 1.14 -10.27
CA LEU A 111 5.32 1.47 -10.53
C LEU A 111 5.75 1.11 -11.95
N MET A 112 5.33 -0.03 -12.45
CA MET A 112 5.62 -0.47 -13.83
C MET A 112 4.92 0.39 -14.87
N ARG A 113 3.65 0.75 -14.65
CA ARG A 113 2.88 1.61 -15.57
C ARG A 113 3.45 3.01 -15.70
N ASP A 114 3.99 3.55 -14.63
CA ASP A 114 4.64 4.87 -14.62
C ASP A 114 6.14 4.78 -15.00
N GLU A 115 6.57 3.66 -15.59
CA GLU A 115 7.94 3.43 -16.09
C GLU A 115 9.03 3.46 -15.00
N HIS A 116 8.66 3.31 -13.73
CA HIS A 116 9.58 3.21 -12.61
C HIS A 116 10.09 1.77 -12.40
N HIS A 117 10.63 1.14 -13.44
CA HIS A 117 11.01 -0.29 -13.43
C HIS A 117 12.08 -0.62 -12.39
N LYS A 118 13.06 0.26 -12.20
CA LYS A 118 14.12 0.06 -11.19
C LYS A 118 13.57 0.14 -9.77
N VAL A 119 12.65 1.05 -9.54
CA VAL A 119 11.95 1.20 -8.26
C VAL A 119 11.02 0.02 -8.01
N ALA A 120 10.31 -0.45 -9.03
CA ALA A 120 9.48 -1.66 -8.96
C ALA A 120 10.32 -2.87 -8.54
N ARG A 121 11.49 -3.06 -9.13
CA ARG A 121 12.43 -4.13 -8.75
C ARG A 121 12.90 -3.99 -7.30
N ALA A 122 13.27 -2.78 -6.87
CA ALA A 122 13.64 -2.52 -5.49
C ALA A 122 12.51 -2.80 -4.50
N TYR A 123 11.28 -2.48 -4.88
CA TYR A 123 10.09 -2.79 -4.10
C TYR A 123 9.87 -4.30 -3.92
N VAL A 124 9.98 -5.07 -4.98
CA VAL A 124 9.85 -6.54 -4.94
C VAL A 124 10.92 -7.16 -4.05
N LEU A 125 12.18 -6.73 -4.18
CA LEU A 125 13.27 -7.19 -3.33
C LEU A 125 13.05 -6.85 -1.85
N TYR A 126 12.58 -5.66 -1.56
CA TYR A 126 12.21 -5.25 -0.20
C TYR A 126 11.09 -6.13 0.38
N ARG A 127 10.05 -6.38 -0.40
CA ARG A 127 8.93 -7.26 -0.06
C ARG A 127 9.42 -8.67 0.28
N GLU A 128 10.29 -9.25 -0.54
CA GLU A 128 10.88 -10.58 -0.34
C GLU A 128 11.75 -10.64 0.91
N GLN A 129 12.60 -9.64 1.13
CA GLN A 129 13.43 -9.54 2.33
C GLN A 129 12.58 -9.46 3.61
N ARG A 130 11.50 -8.71 3.58
CA ARG A 130 10.56 -8.62 4.70
C ARG A 130 9.83 -9.94 4.96
N ALA A 131 9.48 -10.68 3.91
CA ALA A 131 8.88 -12.00 4.03
C ALA A 131 9.86 -13.01 4.62
N ALA A 132 11.10 -13.04 4.17
CA ALA A 132 12.16 -13.89 4.69
C ALA A 132 12.47 -13.60 6.18
N SER A 133 12.55 -12.32 6.56
CA SER A 133 12.77 -11.91 7.95
C SER A 133 11.64 -12.37 8.87
N ARG A 134 10.40 -12.25 8.44
CA ARG A 134 9.24 -12.74 9.22
C ARG A 134 9.26 -14.25 9.39
N TYR A 135 9.58 -14.97 8.34
CA TYR A 135 9.70 -16.44 8.39
C TYR A 135 10.79 -16.88 9.38
N HIS A 136 11.94 -16.25 9.32
CA HIS A 136 13.06 -16.54 10.24
C HIS A 136 12.70 -16.25 11.69
N THR A 137 12.08 -15.10 11.97
CA THR A 137 11.62 -14.74 13.31
C THR A 137 10.57 -15.71 13.84
N LYS A 138 9.63 -16.15 13.00
CA LYS A 138 8.62 -17.14 13.37
C LYS A 138 9.26 -18.46 13.74
N LYS A 139 10.18 -18.96 12.93
CA LYS A 139 10.91 -20.21 13.18
C LYS A 139 11.71 -20.17 14.48
N LEU A 140 12.37 -19.06 14.78
CA LEU A 140 13.10 -18.89 16.05
C LEU A 140 12.16 -18.90 17.26
N LYS A 141 10.99 -18.31 17.17
CA LYS A 141 9.97 -18.31 18.23
C LYS A 141 9.41 -19.72 18.47
N GLU A 142 9.14 -20.47 17.42
CA GLU A 142 8.69 -21.86 17.51
C GLU A 142 9.73 -22.75 18.18
N GLN A 143 10.99 -22.64 17.81
CA GLN A 143 12.10 -23.38 18.43
C GLN A 143 12.31 -23.00 19.90
N ALA A 144 12.16 -21.72 20.26
CA ALA A 144 12.23 -21.27 21.64
C ALA A 144 11.05 -21.80 22.47
N GLY A 145 9.85 -21.82 21.88
CA GLY A 145 8.66 -22.41 22.52
C GLY A 145 8.77 -23.91 22.76
N GLU A 146 9.32 -24.66 21.82
CA GLU A 146 9.59 -26.09 21.97
C GLU A 146 10.63 -26.37 23.06
N LYS A 147 11.70 -25.60 23.14
CA LYS A 147 12.71 -25.72 24.20
C LYS A 147 12.13 -25.47 25.58
N VAL A 148 11.31 -24.46 25.74
CA VAL A 148 10.65 -24.14 27.03
C VAL A 148 9.66 -25.25 27.41
N SER A 149 8.89 -25.79 26.48
CA SER A 149 7.98 -26.90 26.69
C SER A 149 8.73 -28.19 27.07
N SER A 150 9.85 -28.47 26.43
CA SER A 150 10.72 -29.62 26.75
C SER A 150 11.35 -29.50 28.14
N MET A 151 11.75 -28.31 28.57
CA MET A 151 12.29 -28.05 29.92
C MET A 151 11.24 -28.19 31.02
N MET A 152 9.96 -27.88 30.75
CA MET A 152 8.86 -28.02 31.72
C MET A 152 8.43 -29.49 31.94
N VAL A 153 8.71 -30.40 31.03
CA VAL A 153 8.28 -31.81 31.07
C VAL A 153 9.31 -32.70 31.75
N THR A 154 10.55 -32.27 31.85
CA THR A 154 11.61 -33.01 32.63
C THR A 154 11.56 -32.67 34.10
N LYS A 155 10.86 -33.49 34.83
CA LYS A 155 11.09 -33.63 36.26
C LYS A 155 12.14 -34.70 36.50
#